data_fb4660571fb1bf85fd04cd3c636d96b0
#
_entry.id   fb4660571fb1bf85fd04cd3c636d96b0
#
_cell.length_a   1.000
_cell.length_b   1.000
_cell.length_c   1.000
_cell.angle_alpha   90.00
_cell.angle_beta   90.00
_cell.angle_gamma   90.00
#
_symmetry.space_group_name_H-M   'P 1'
#
loop_
_entity.id
_entity.type
_entity.pdbx_description
1 polymer ?
#
loop_
_entity_poly.entity_id
_entity_poly.type
_entity_poly.pdbx_seq_one_letter_code
_entity_poly.pdbx_strand_id
1 'polypeptide(L)'
;RTWCRFGRRIPYLFIGSAVAVAVMCLLPNAGSLGMAVSTAMVFGLVSLMFLDTSINMAMQPFKMLVGDMVNERQKSFAYSIQSFLCNSGSLAGYVFPFLFTACGIANEAPKGVVPDSVIFSFYIGAIILILCVLYTTLTVKEWNPKEYAEYNERKPEADEKKAGWITLLRNAPSTFWKVGLVQFFCWAAFMYMWTYTNGTIADTVWHTSDVASKAYQEAGNWVGVLFFWQALGSVVWAVVLPRIKNERWAYAISLLIGAVGFAMVPFIHNENLLVLPYVLIGCAWAAMLAMPFAFVTNALEGYGHKGAYLGLFNGTICLPQIVAAACGGTLLAMVGSHQYNMMLVAAALLALGALSVSLINKNKPQNLTIQQ
;
A
#
# COMPACT_ATOMS: atom_id res chain seq x y z
N ARG A 1 13.77 8.69 -21.05
CA ARG A 1 14.03 9.99 -21.75
C ARG A 1 13.24 10.11 -23.07
N THR A 2 12.02 9.60 -23.12
CA THR A 2 11.14 9.73 -24.28
C THR A 2 10.21 10.90 -24.04
N TRP A 3 10.45 12.00 -24.72
CA TRP A 3 9.52 13.12 -24.85
C TRP A 3 8.65 12.86 -26.07
N CYS A 4 7.32 12.87 -25.91
CA CYS A 4 6.38 12.77 -27.02
C CYS A 4 5.45 14.00 -27.05
N ARG A 5 4.60 14.10 -28.08
CA ARG A 5 3.68 15.24 -28.28
C ARG A 5 2.78 15.53 -27.06
N PHE A 6 2.53 14.52 -26.22
CA PHE A 6 1.68 14.62 -25.03
C PHE A 6 2.47 14.78 -23.72
N GLY A 7 3.78 14.99 -23.78
CA GLY A 7 4.63 15.09 -22.61
C GLY A 7 5.45 13.82 -22.34
N ARG A 8 6.09 13.77 -21.17
CA ARG A 8 6.96 12.68 -20.74
C ARG A 8 6.24 11.68 -19.83
N ARG A 9 5.30 12.16 -18.98
CA ARG A 9 4.64 11.38 -17.91
C ARG A 9 3.17 11.13 -18.16
N ILE A 10 2.48 12.08 -18.77
CA ILE A 10 1.06 12.01 -19.10
C ILE A 10 0.70 10.74 -19.88
N PRO A 11 1.44 10.28 -20.92
CA PRO A 11 1.10 9.07 -21.63
C PRO A 11 1.10 7.82 -20.76
N TYR A 12 2.06 7.69 -19.84
CA TYR A 12 2.12 6.55 -18.91
C TYR A 12 0.98 6.58 -17.91
N LEU A 13 0.65 7.78 -17.40
CA LEU A 13 -0.49 7.98 -16.52
C LEU A 13 -1.79 7.55 -17.23
N PHE A 14 -2.01 8.03 -18.44
CA PHE A 14 -3.22 7.73 -19.20
C PHE A 14 -3.34 6.26 -19.59
N ILE A 15 -2.31 5.67 -20.17
CA ILE A 15 -2.31 4.26 -20.62
C ILE A 15 -2.47 3.34 -19.40
N GLY A 16 -1.70 3.56 -18.32
CA GLY A 16 -1.81 2.76 -17.11
C GLY A 16 -3.21 2.82 -16.51
N SER A 17 -3.78 4.02 -16.40
CA SER A 17 -5.13 4.17 -15.87
C SER A 17 -6.20 3.59 -16.80
N ALA A 18 -6.06 3.70 -18.11
CA ALA A 18 -7.01 3.11 -19.05
C ALA A 18 -7.03 1.58 -18.97
N VAL A 19 -5.85 0.96 -18.86
CA VAL A 19 -5.76 -0.50 -18.65
C VAL A 19 -6.34 -0.89 -17.28
N ALA A 20 -6.03 -0.14 -16.21
CA ALA A 20 -6.58 -0.38 -14.89
C ALA A 20 -8.11 -0.33 -14.89
N VAL A 21 -8.71 0.69 -15.53
CA VAL A 21 -10.17 0.83 -15.68
C VAL A 21 -10.78 -0.35 -16.42
N ALA A 22 -10.19 -0.77 -17.54
CA ALA A 22 -10.65 -1.94 -18.28
C ALA A 22 -10.65 -3.20 -17.42
N VAL A 23 -9.58 -3.43 -16.67
CA VAL A 23 -9.47 -4.58 -15.76
C VAL A 23 -10.44 -4.46 -14.57
N MET A 24 -10.63 -3.27 -14.00
CA MET A 24 -11.63 -3.04 -12.94
C MET A 24 -13.05 -3.38 -13.39
N CYS A 25 -13.37 -3.19 -14.66
CA CYS A 25 -14.66 -3.59 -15.23
C CYS A 25 -14.76 -5.09 -15.50
N LEU A 26 -13.66 -5.76 -15.83
CA LEU A 26 -13.66 -7.19 -16.17
C LEU A 26 -13.56 -8.10 -14.93
N LEU A 27 -12.73 -7.73 -13.98
CA LEU A 27 -12.40 -8.57 -12.82
C LEU A 27 -13.60 -9.02 -11.99
N PRO A 28 -14.53 -8.14 -11.56
CA PRO A 28 -15.66 -8.55 -10.75
C PRO A 28 -16.66 -9.44 -11.51
N ASN A 29 -16.61 -9.45 -12.84
CA ASN A 29 -17.47 -10.27 -13.68
C ASN A 29 -16.88 -11.65 -14.02
N ALA A 30 -15.70 -11.99 -13.53
CA ALA A 30 -15.00 -13.23 -13.85
C ALA A 30 -15.84 -14.48 -13.57
N GLY A 31 -16.61 -14.49 -12.48
CA GLY A 31 -17.49 -15.61 -12.10
C GLY A 31 -18.74 -15.75 -12.99
N SER A 32 -19.23 -14.66 -13.61
CA SER A 32 -20.43 -14.65 -14.45
C SER A 32 -20.17 -14.98 -15.92
N LEU A 33 -18.92 -15.12 -16.33
CA LEU A 33 -18.53 -15.39 -17.74
C LEU A 33 -18.72 -16.86 -18.16
N GLY A 34 -19.32 -17.70 -17.33
CA GLY A 34 -19.59 -19.13 -17.65
C GLY A 34 -18.32 -19.98 -17.78
N MET A 35 -17.19 -19.53 -17.27
CA MET A 35 -15.92 -20.26 -17.32
C MET A 35 -15.87 -21.37 -16.27
N ALA A 36 -15.13 -22.46 -16.57
CA ALA A 36 -14.80 -23.46 -15.56
C ALA A 36 -14.05 -22.80 -14.39
N VAL A 37 -14.24 -23.29 -13.16
CA VAL A 37 -13.66 -22.70 -11.93
C VAL A 37 -12.14 -22.48 -12.04
N SER A 38 -11.40 -23.45 -12.56
CA SER A 38 -9.95 -23.33 -12.78
C SER A 38 -9.60 -22.20 -13.74
N THR A 39 -10.35 -22.05 -14.83
CA THR A 39 -10.15 -20.99 -15.82
C THR A 39 -10.50 -19.63 -15.22
N ALA A 40 -11.58 -19.54 -14.46
CA ALA A 40 -11.98 -18.31 -13.75
C ALA A 40 -10.92 -17.88 -12.71
N MET A 41 -10.30 -18.83 -12.00
CA MET A 41 -9.20 -18.55 -11.07
C MET A 41 -7.96 -17.98 -11.79
N VAL A 42 -7.55 -18.61 -12.90
CA VAL A 42 -6.41 -18.11 -13.71
C VAL A 42 -6.73 -16.74 -14.29
N PHE A 43 -7.93 -16.55 -14.83
CA PHE A 43 -8.38 -15.25 -15.35
C PHE A 43 -8.35 -14.18 -14.26
N GLY A 44 -8.87 -14.47 -13.06
CA GLY A 44 -8.83 -13.56 -11.92
C GLY A 44 -7.41 -13.21 -11.50
N LEU A 45 -6.51 -14.21 -11.41
CA LEU A 45 -5.10 -14.00 -11.07
C LEU A 45 -4.41 -13.10 -12.11
N VAL A 46 -4.56 -13.41 -13.39
CA VAL A 46 -3.95 -12.62 -14.48
C VAL A 46 -4.51 -11.19 -14.49
N SER A 47 -5.81 -11.04 -14.32
CA SER A 47 -6.48 -9.74 -14.24
C SER A 47 -5.95 -8.91 -13.06
N LEU A 48 -5.80 -9.51 -11.87
CA LEU A 48 -5.20 -8.84 -10.71
C LEU A 48 -3.76 -8.40 -10.97
N MET A 49 -2.95 -9.23 -11.61
CA MET A 49 -1.58 -8.86 -11.99
C MET A 49 -1.57 -7.66 -12.96
N PHE A 50 -2.46 -7.65 -13.95
CA PHE A 50 -2.60 -6.50 -14.85
C PHE A 50 -3.09 -5.25 -14.13
N LEU A 51 -4.04 -5.39 -13.22
CA LEU A 51 -4.55 -4.26 -12.42
C LEU A 51 -3.45 -3.64 -11.57
N ASP A 52 -2.74 -4.45 -10.79
CA ASP A 52 -1.65 -3.96 -9.93
C ASP A 52 -0.52 -3.32 -10.74
N THR A 53 -0.09 -3.98 -11.80
CA THR A 53 0.95 -3.44 -12.70
C THR A 53 0.53 -2.12 -13.32
N SER A 54 -0.71 -2.01 -13.77
CA SER A 54 -1.24 -0.81 -14.44
C SER A 54 -1.37 0.37 -13.46
N ILE A 55 -1.87 0.11 -12.24
CA ILE A 55 -1.96 1.12 -11.19
C ILE A 55 -0.56 1.61 -10.80
N ASN A 56 0.40 0.71 -10.59
CA ASN A 56 1.77 1.08 -10.25
C ASN A 56 2.45 1.85 -11.39
N MET A 57 2.18 1.48 -12.65
CA MET A 57 2.68 2.18 -13.83
C MET A 57 2.13 3.62 -13.92
N ALA A 58 0.88 3.85 -13.53
CA ALA A 58 0.26 5.18 -13.51
C ALA A 58 0.69 6.00 -12.28
N MET A 59 0.82 5.38 -11.11
CA MET A 59 1.07 6.04 -9.84
C MET A 59 2.44 6.74 -9.78
N GLN A 60 3.50 6.14 -10.31
CA GLN A 60 4.84 6.72 -10.27
C GLN A 60 4.96 8.01 -11.09
N PRO A 61 4.53 8.05 -12.38
CA PRO A 61 4.48 9.28 -13.14
C PRO A 61 3.62 10.36 -12.47
N PHE A 62 2.50 9.98 -11.87
CA PHE A 62 1.63 10.92 -11.15
C PHE A 62 2.33 11.58 -9.97
N LYS A 63 2.98 10.80 -9.09
CA LYS A 63 3.76 11.34 -7.97
C LYS A 63 4.88 12.28 -8.44
N MET A 64 5.57 11.90 -9.50
CA MET A 64 6.61 12.73 -10.08
C MET A 64 6.05 14.01 -10.72
N LEU A 65 4.88 13.94 -11.37
CA LEU A 65 4.22 15.11 -11.98
C LEU A 65 3.92 16.17 -10.92
N VAL A 66 3.36 15.77 -9.77
CA VAL A 66 3.13 16.67 -8.63
C VAL A 66 4.43 17.37 -8.22
N GLY A 67 5.54 16.64 -8.10
CA GLY A 67 6.83 17.21 -7.73
C GLY A 67 7.41 18.18 -8.75
N ASP A 68 7.10 18.00 -10.05
CA ASP A 68 7.61 18.87 -11.11
C ASP A 68 6.78 20.14 -11.31
N MET A 69 5.49 20.10 -10.92
CA MET A 69 4.54 21.22 -11.14
C MET A 69 4.58 22.27 -10.03
N VAL A 70 5.22 21.99 -8.91
CA VAL A 70 5.28 22.89 -7.76
C VAL A 70 6.71 23.30 -7.45
N ASN A 71 6.85 24.52 -6.92
CA ASN A 71 8.14 25.06 -6.50
C ASN A 71 8.62 24.32 -5.20
N GLU A 72 9.91 24.33 -4.93
CA GLU A 72 10.54 23.61 -3.81
C GLU A 72 9.87 23.91 -2.45
N ARG A 73 9.47 25.18 -2.22
CA ARG A 73 8.80 25.60 -0.99
C ARG A 73 7.40 25.00 -0.82
N GLN A 74 6.74 24.66 -1.92
CA GLN A 74 5.37 24.12 -1.94
C GLN A 74 5.33 22.60 -2.04
N LYS A 75 6.43 21.94 -2.33
CA LYS A 75 6.49 20.47 -2.52
C LYS A 75 5.95 19.71 -1.33
N SER A 76 6.39 20.05 -0.13
CA SER A 76 5.90 19.38 1.09
C SER A 76 4.39 19.50 1.25
N PHE A 77 3.84 20.68 1.00
CA PHE A 77 2.40 20.92 1.07
C PHE A 77 1.64 20.16 -0.01
N ALA A 78 2.13 20.16 -1.25
CA ALA A 78 1.51 19.43 -2.36
C ALA A 78 1.47 17.92 -2.12
N TYR A 79 2.57 17.33 -1.62
CA TYR A 79 2.59 15.91 -1.26
C TYR A 79 1.71 15.59 -0.05
N SER A 80 1.56 16.52 0.88
CA SER A 80 0.62 16.36 2.01
C SER A 80 -0.83 16.33 1.53
N ILE A 81 -1.21 17.22 0.60
CA ILE A 81 -2.54 17.19 -0.03
C ILE A 81 -2.73 15.89 -0.81
N GLN A 82 -1.74 15.46 -1.58
CA GLN A 82 -1.81 14.20 -2.31
C GLN A 82 -2.04 13.02 -1.37
N SER A 83 -1.30 12.95 -0.27
CA SER A 83 -1.44 11.92 0.75
C SER A 83 -2.81 11.96 1.41
N PHE A 84 -3.31 13.14 1.73
CA PHE A 84 -4.66 13.33 2.28
C PHE A 84 -5.73 12.80 1.33
N LEU A 85 -5.68 13.18 0.06
CA LEU A 85 -6.65 12.73 -0.96
C LEU A 85 -6.57 11.22 -1.19
N CYS A 86 -5.37 10.65 -1.19
CA CYS A 86 -5.16 9.21 -1.32
C CYS A 86 -5.82 8.45 -0.16
N ASN A 87 -5.59 8.89 1.08
CA ASN A 87 -6.22 8.29 2.25
C ASN A 87 -7.74 8.47 2.26
N SER A 88 -8.25 9.65 1.85
CA SER A 88 -9.69 9.90 1.73
C SER A 88 -10.34 8.97 0.69
N GLY A 89 -9.66 8.72 -0.43
CA GLY A 89 -10.11 7.76 -1.44
C GLY A 89 -10.14 6.33 -0.90
N SER A 90 -9.15 5.93 -0.13
CA SER A 90 -9.13 4.61 0.53
C SER A 90 -10.29 4.46 1.51
N LEU A 91 -10.57 5.48 2.34
CA LEU A 91 -11.72 5.48 3.26
C LEU A 91 -13.03 5.32 2.50
N ALA A 92 -13.23 6.06 1.41
CA ALA A 92 -14.41 5.94 0.57
C ALA A 92 -14.54 4.53 -0.04
N GLY A 93 -13.43 3.98 -0.55
CA GLY A 93 -13.41 2.64 -1.15
C GLY A 93 -13.80 1.53 -0.17
N TYR A 94 -13.37 1.62 1.08
CA TYR A 94 -13.74 0.64 2.12
C TYR A 94 -15.22 0.68 2.48
N VAL A 95 -15.87 1.82 2.37
CA VAL A 95 -17.26 2.01 2.79
C VAL A 95 -18.25 1.80 1.63
N PHE A 96 -17.82 1.84 0.38
CA PHE A 96 -18.73 1.72 -0.77
C PHE A 96 -19.60 0.45 -0.77
N PRO A 97 -19.09 -0.78 -0.55
CA PRO A 97 -19.94 -1.98 -0.54
C PRO A 97 -21.02 -1.90 0.55
N PHE A 98 -20.65 -1.37 1.73
CA PHE A 98 -21.59 -1.17 2.83
C PHE A 98 -22.68 -0.14 2.48
N LEU A 99 -22.30 0.99 1.89
CA LEU A 99 -23.26 2.04 1.47
C LEU A 99 -24.23 1.50 0.43
N PHE A 100 -23.75 0.74 -0.55
CA PHE A 100 -24.63 0.17 -1.59
C PHE A 100 -25.59 -0.86 -1.02
N THR A 101 -25.14 -1.68 -0.09
CA THR A 101 -26.02 -2.60 0.63
C THR A 101 -27.07 -1.84 1.43
N ALA A 102 -26.71 -0.77 2.12
CA ALA A 102 -27.64 0.10 2.84
C ALA A 102 -28.65 0.81 1.91
N CYS A 103 -28.28 1.06 0.65
CA CYS A 103 -29.16 1.60 -0.39
C CYS A 103 -30.05 0.52 -1.06
N GLY A 104 -29.99 -0.74 -0.61
CA GLY A 104 -30.83 -1.81 -1.12
C GLY A 104 -30.24 -2.59 -2.30
N ILE A 105 -28.96 -2.38 -2.65
CA ILE A 105 -28.27 -3.17 -3.68
C ILE A 105 -27.92 -4.55 -3.09
N ALA A 106 -28.16 -5.62 -3.86
CA ALA A 106 -27.95 -6.97 -3.41
C ALA A 106 -26.48 -7.22 -3.00
N ASN A 107 -26.28 -7.75 -1.81
CA ASN A 107 -24.97 -8.16 -1.28
C ASN A 107 -24.82 -9.70 -1.25
N GLU A 108 -25.83 -10.41 -1.73
CA GLU A 108 -25.86 -11.87 -1.84
C GLU A 108 -25.74 -12.25 -3.31
N ALA A 109 -24.96 -13.27 -3.60
CA ALA A 109 -24.83 -13.83 -4.94
C ALA A 109 -24.71 -15.35 -4.90
N PRO A 110 -25.07 -16.05 -5.99
CA PRO A 110 -24.85 -17.48 -6.11
C PRO A 110 -23.36 -17.84 -5.98
N LYS A 111 -23.05 -19.10 -5.67
CA LYS A 111 -21.66 -19.59 -5.57
C LYS A 111 -20.90 -19.29 -6.87
N GLY A 112 -19.75 -18.63 -6.73
CA GLY A 112 -18.88 -18.28 -7.84
C GLY A 112 -19.21 -16.95 -8.54
N VAL A 113 -20.22 -16.22 -8.09
CA VAL A 113 -20.57 -14.89 -8.60
C VAL A 113 -20.28 -13.84 -7.53
N VAL A 114 -19.75 -12.69 -7.94
CA VAL A 114 -19.47 -11.56 -7.04
C VAL A 114 -20.77 -10.79 -6.78
N PRO A 115 -21.08 -10.36 -5.53
CA PRO A 115 -22.26 -9.58 -5.24
C PRO A 115 -22.33 -8.25 -5.99
N ASP A 116 -23.52 -7.80 -6.34
CA ASP A 116 -23.73 -6.56 -7.10
C ASP A 116 -23.17 -5.32 -6.37
N SER A 117 -23.26 -5.27 -5.05
CA SER A 117 -22.68 -4.20 -4.23
C SER A 117 -21.18 -4.03 -4.46
N VAL A 118 -20.46 -5.13 -4.64
CA VAL A 118 -19.01 -5.13 -4.95
C VAL A 118 -18.78 -4.73 -6.41
N ILE A 119 -19.56 -5.29 -7.35
CA ILE A 119 -19.45 -4.96 -8.79
C ILE A 119 -19.64 -3.45 -9.00
N PHE A 120 -20.68 -2.86 -8.40
CA PHE A 120 -20.90 -1.41 -8.48
C PHE A 120 -19.78 -0.60 -7.84
N SER A 121 -19.17 -1.08 -6.75
CA SER A 121 -18.01 -0.43 -6.14
C SER A 121 -16.83 -0.34 -7.11
N PHE A 122 -16.55 -1.41 -7.87
CA PHE A 122 -15.53 -1.41 -8.91
C PHE A 122 -15.86 -0.46 -10.06
N TYR A 123 -17.10 -0.42 -10.53
CA TYR A 123 -17.52 0.44 -11.62
C TYR A 123 -17.44 1.93 -11.25
N ILE A 124 -17.92 2.30 -10.06
CA ILE A 124 -17.83 3.69 -9.60
C ILE A 124 -16.38 4.09 -9.38
N GLY A 125 -15.55 3.22 -8.80
CA GLY A 125 -14.11 3.45 -8.69
C GLY A 125 -13.43 3.64 -10.05
N ALA A 126 -13.80 2.84 -11.05
CA ALA A 126 -13.30 2.95 -12.42
C ALA A 126 -13.72 4.29 -13.09
N ILE A 127 -14.97 4.70 -12.90
CA ILE A 127 -15.49 5.99 -13.42
C ILE A 127 -14.74 7.16 -12.78
N ILE A 128 -14.58 7.16 -11.46
CA ILE A 128 -13.84 8.21 -10.73
C ILE A 128 -12.39 8.27 -11.23
N LEU A 129 -11.73 7.12 -11.35
CA LEU A 129 -10.34 7.05 -11.81
C LEU A 129 -10.19 7.65 -13.22
N ILE A 130 -11.00 7.22 -14.18
CA ILE A 130 -10.86 7.69 -15.56
C ILE A 130 -11.22 9.18 -15.69
N LEU A 131 -12.22 9.66 -14.97
CA LEU A 131 -12.58 11.09 -14.98
C LEU A 131 -11.47 11.96 -14.39
N CYS A 132 -10.88 11.55 -13.26
CA CYS A 132 -9.75 12.26 -12.65
C CYS A 132 -8.51 12.26 -13.55
N VAL A 133 -8.23 11.15 -14.21
CA VAL A 133 -7.10 11.05 -15.14
C VAL A 133 -7.33 11.87 -16.38
N LEU A 134 -8.53 11.85 -16.97
CA LEU A 134 -8.89 12.70 -18.12
C LEU A 134 -8.77 14.17 -17.74
N TYR A 135 -9.32 14.58 -16.60
CA TYR A 135 -9.16 15.95 -16.12
C TYR A 135 -7.68 16.34 -15.99
N THR A 136 -6.86 15.50 -15.36
CA THR A 136 -5.42 15.75 -15.19
C THR A 136 -4.71 15.84 -16.54
N THR A 137 -4.97 14.92 -17.46
CA THR A 137 -4.29 14.87 -18.77
C THR A 137 -4.67 16.02 -19.68
N LEU A 138 -5.89 16.56 -19.54
CA LEU A 138 -6.38 17.70 -20.34
C LEU A 138 -5.96 19.05 -19.75
N THR A 139 -5.82 19.15 -18.42
CA THR A 139 -5.57 20.43 -17.73
C THR A 139 -4.09 20.66 -17.45
N VAL A 140 -3.34 19.59 -17.14
CA VAL A 140 -1.93 19.72 -16.76
C VAL A 140 -1.04 19.69 -18.00
N LYS A 141 -0.29 20.77 -18.20
CA LYS A 141 0.71 20.88 -19.26
C LYS A 141 2.10 20.59 -18.70
N GLU A 142 2.73 19.54 -19.20
CA GLU A 142 4.13 19.26 -18.83
C GLU A 142 5.09 20.24 -19.52
N TRP A 143 6.11 20.68 -18.76
CA TRP A 143 7.16 21.52 -19.28
C TRP A 143 8.16 20.69 -20.11
N ASN A 144 8.62 21.27 -21.22
CA ASN A 144 9.71 20.66 -22.00
C ASN A 144 10.95 20.50 -21.10
N PRO A 145 11.70 19.38 -21.20
CA PRO A 145 12.90 19.16 -20.37
C PRO A 145 13.93 20.31 -20.43
N LYS A 146 14.01 21.03 -21.54
CA LYS A 146 14.89 22.19 -21.67
C LYS A 146 14.39 23.38 -20.85
N GLU A 147 13.12 23.72 -21.00
CA GLU A 147 12.45 24.79 -20.24
C GLU A 147 12.46 24.46 -18.73
N TYR A 148 12.20 23.19 -18.37
CA TYR A 148 12.23 22.74 -16.99
C TYR A 148 13.63 22.90 -16.36
N ALA A 149 14.71 22.59 -17.08
CA ALA A 149 16.08 22.75 -16.61
C ALA A 149 16.43 24.23 -16.43
N GLU A 150 15.96 25.10 -17.34
CA GLU A 150 16.16 26.54 -17.29
C GLU A 150 15.47 27.19 -16.07
N TYR A 151 14.20 26.83 -15.81
CA TYR A 151 13.44 27.36 -14.66
C TYR A 151 13.94 26.86 -13.29
N ASN A 152 14.53 25.67 -13.23
CA ASN A 152 14.99 25.10 -11.96
C ASN A 152 16.49 25.30 -11.69
N GLU A 153 17.22 26.05 -12.50
CA GLU A 153 18.68 26.27 -12.38
C GLU A 153 19.47 24.95 -12.19
N ARG A 154 18.86 23.82 -12.47
CA ARG A 154 19.50 22.52 -12.38
C ARG A 154 20.45 22.39 -13.56
N LYS A 155 21.73 22.38 -13.26
CA LYS A 155 22.72 21.82 -14.20
C LYS A 155 22.18 20.46 -14.66
N PRO A 156 22.18 20.17 -15.99
CA PRO A 156 21.84 18.83 -16.46
C PRO A 156 22.61 17.84 -15.59
N GLU A 157 21.91 16.88 -14.98
CA GLU A 157 22.59 15.78 -14.28
C GLU A 157 23.65 15.28 -15.25
N ALA A 158 24.92 15.56 -14.94
CA ALA A 158 26.05 15.05 -15.73
C ALA A 158 25.77 13.57 -15.95
N ASP A 159 26.03 13.06 -17.14
CA ASP A 159 25.78 11.66 -17.52
C ASP A 159 26.39 10.72 -16.47
N GLU A 160 25.71 10.54 -15.34
CA GLU A 160 26.08 9.55 -14.36
C GLU A 160 25.96 8.21 -15.08
N LYS A 161 27.10 7.57 -15.32
CA LYS A 161 27.18 6.23 -15.92
C LYS A 161 26.14 5.37 -15.24
N LYS A 162 25.23 4.76 -16.00
CA LYS A 162 24.18 3.90 -15.47
C LYS A 162 24.83 2.83 -14.60
N ALA A 163 24.76 2.98 -13.29
CA ALA A 163 25.21 1.94 -12.37
C ALA A 163 24.24 0.75 -12.48
N GLY A 164 24.76 -0.45 -12.66
CA GLY A 164 23.95 -1.65 -12.67
C GLY A 164 23.23 -1.83 -11.31
N TRP A 165 22.01 -2.33 -11.32
CA TRP A 165 21.22 -2.52 -10.10
C TRP A 165 21.91 -3.41 -9.04
N ILE A 166 22.68 -4.42 -9.46
CA ILE A 166 23.49 -5.27 -8.57
C ILE A 166 24.57 -4.46 -7.87
N THR A 167 25.27 -3.57 -8.63
CA THR A 167 26.30 -2.69 -8.08
C THR A 167 25.73 -1.71 -7.06
N LEU A 168 24.54 -1.18 -7.33
CA LEU A 168 23.83 -0.31 -6.38
C LEU A 168 23.46 -1.06 -5.10
N LEU A 169 22.90 -2.25 -5.20
CA LEU A 169 22.56 -3.07 -4.01
C LEU A 169 23.82 -3.41 -3.19
N ARG A 170 24.93 -3.77 -3.83
CA ARG A 170 26.18 -4.09 -3.15
C ARG A 170 26.76 -2.89 -2.41
N ASN A 171 26.59 -1.69 -2.96
CA ASN A 171 27.11 -0.43 -2.40
C ASN A 171 26.05 0.29 -1.53
N ALA A 172 24.88 -0.33 -1.29
CA ALA A 172 23.84 0.29 -0.48
C ALA A 172 24.30 0.48 0.98
N PRO A 173 23.94 1.60 1.62
CA PRO A 173 24.30 1.86 3.01
C PRO A 173 23.71 0.77 3.93
N SER A 174 24.36 0.48 5.04
CA SER A 174 23.90 -0.55 5.99
C SER A 174 22.48 -0.30 6.51
N THR A 175 22.09 0.98 6.62
CA THR A 175 20.73 1.40 7.00
C THR A 175 19.69 0.92 6.00
N PHE A 176 20.00 0.89 4.70
CA PHE A 176 19.11 0.38 3.65
C PHE A 176 18.67 -1.07 3.95
N TRP A 177 19.61 -1.93 4.28
CA TRP A 177 19.35 -3.35 4.57
C TRP A 177 18.65 -3.56 5.91
N LYS A 178 19.03 -2.79 6.94
CA LYS A 178 18.41 -2.86 8.27
C LYS A 178 16.95 -2.42 8.25
N VAL A 179 16.67 -1.31 7.55
CA VAL A 179 15.29 -0.85 7.34
C VAL A 179 14.53 -1.81 6.44
N GLY A 180 15.19 -2.39 5.42
CA GLY A 180 14.61 -3.43 4.58
C GLY A 180 14.17 -4.66 5.38
N LEU A 181 14.95 -5.07 6.39
CA LEU A 181 14.57 -6.17 7.29
C LEU A 181 13.31 -5.84 8.12
N VAL A 182 13.21 -4.62 8.66
CA VAL A 182 11.99 -4.18 9.37
C VAL A 182 10.80 -4.21 8.42
N GLN A 183 10.97 -3.69 7.22
CA GLN A 183 9.93 -3.68 6.18
C GLN A 183 9.49 -5.10 5.80
N PHE A 184 10.44 -6.06 5.75
CA PHE A 184 10.12 -7.46 5.47
C PHE A 184 9.07 -8.01 6.45
N PHE A 185 9.30 -7.84 7.74
CA PHE A 185 8.36 -8.31 8.76
C PHE A 185 7.02 -7.54 8.72
N CYS A 186 7.09 -6.23 8.56
CA CYS A 186 5.88 -5.39 8.52
C CYS A 186 4.97 -5.75 7.34
N TRP A 187 5.50 -5.81 6.12
CA TRP A 187 4.69 -6.09 4.93
C TRP A 187 4.17 -7.53 4.89
N ALA A 188 4.91 -8.49 5.44
CA ALA A 188 4.44 -9.85 5.61
C ALA A 188 3.25 -9.91 6.59
N ALA A 189 3.33 -9.19 7.72
CA ALA A 189 2.25 -9.12 8.69
C ALA A 189 0.96 -8.52 8.08
N PHE A 190 1.08 -7.39 7.36
CA PHE A 190 -0.07 -6.76 6.72
C PHE A 190 -0.62 -7.58 5.55
N MET A 191 0.22 -8.33 4.82
CA MET A 191 -0.26 -9.27 3.80
C MET A 191 -1.18 -10.34 4.42
N TYR A 192 -0.83 -10.87 5.58
CA TYR A 192 -1.69 -11.81 6.30
C TYR A 192 -2.97 -11.15 6.83
N MET A 193 -2.91 -9.90 7.28
CA MET A 193 -4.12 -9.16 7.63
C MET A 193 -5.09 -9.11 6.46
N TRP A 194 -4.65 -8.65 5.30
CA TRP A 194 -5.55 -8.53 4.13
C TRP A 194 -6.09 -9.87 3.66
N THR A 195 -5.29 -10.93 3.76
CA THR A 195 -5.68 -12.26 3.29
C THR A 195 -6.66 -12.96 4.24
N TYR A 196 -6.43 -12.84 5.55
CA TYR A 196 -7.11 -13.69 6.54
C TYR A 196 -8.12 -12.98 7.44
N THR A 197 -8.23 -11.63 7.38
CA THR A 197 -9.20 -10.90 8.21
C THR A 197 -10.62 -11.38 8.01
N ASN A 198 -11.09 -11.50 6.76
CA ASN A 198 -12.48 -11.88 6.49
C ASN A 198 -12.81 -13.24 7.08
N GLY A 199 -12.01 -14.27 6.79
CA GLY A 199 -12.23 -15.59 7.35
C GLY A 199 -12.08 -15.64 8.88
N THR A 200 -11.17 -14.82 9.45
CA THR A 200 -11.02 -14.69 10.90
C THR A 200 -12.30 -14.21 11.55
N ILE A 201 -12.82 -13.05 11.12
CA ILE A 201 -14.02 -12.48 11.75
C ILE A 201 -15.29 -13.27 11.43
N ALA A 202 -15.36 -13.89 10.24
CA ALA A 202 -16.47 -14.79 9.89
C ALA A 202 -16.53 -16.01 10.84
N ASP A 203 -15.37 -16.59 11.18
CA ASP A 203 -15.27 -17.73 12.11
C ASP A 203 -15.53 -17.28 13.55
N THR A 204 -14.91 -16.19 14.01
CA THR A 204 -14.94 -15.80 15.44
C THR A 204 -16.21 -15.05 15.86
N VAL A 205 -16.84 -14.29 14.97
CA VAL A 205 -18.00 -13.43 15.29
C VAL A 205 -19.28 -13.96 14.67
N TRP A 206 -19.24 -14.37 13.39
CA TRP A 206 -20.43 -14.89 12.68
C TRP A 206 -20.54 -16.42 12.69
N HIS A 207 -19.57 -17.11 13.31
CA HIS A 207 -19.53 -18.57 13.48
C HIS A 207 -19.77 -19.34 12.17
N THR A 208 -19.20 -18.87 11.07
CA THR A 208 -19.33 -19.46 9.75
C THR A 208 -17.99 -19.55 9.00
N SER A 209 -17.81 -20.68 8.32
CA SER A 209 -16.70 -20.88 7.37
C SER A 209 -17.20 -21.05 5.92
N ASP A 210 -18.52 -21.06 5.71
CA ASP A 210 -19.08 -21.19 4.36
C ASP A 210 -19.07 -19.83 3.64
N VAL A 211 -18.15 -19.71 2.68
CA VAL A 211 -17.92 -18.50 1.86
C VAL A 211 -19.18 -18.04 1.11
N ALA A 212 -20.13 -18.95 0.84
CA ALA A 212 -21.37 -18.62 0.14
C ALA A 212 -22.50 -18.23 1.08
N SER A 213 -22.30 -18.31 2.40
CA SER A 213 -23.33 -17.95 3.38
C SER A 213 -23.53 -16.44 3.48
N LYS A 214 -24.76 -16.04 3.81
CA LYS A 214 -25.08 -14.63 4.09
C LYS A 214 -24.22 -14.06 5.22
N ALA A 215 -24.02 -14.84 6.28
CA ALA A 215 -23.19 -14.45 7.42
C ALA A 215 -21.74 -14.16 7.01
N TYR A 216 -21.16 -14.91 6.07
CA TYR A 216 -19.82 -14.65 5.55
C TYR A 216 -19.75 -13.34 4.74
N GLN A 217 -20.81 -13.01 3.99
CA GLN A 217 -20.90 -11.76 3.24
C GLN A 217 -21.07 -10.56 4.18
N GLU A 218 -21.86 -10.70 5.24
CA GLU A 218 -21.98 -9.68 6.28
C GLU A 218 -20.65 -9.44 6.99
N ALA A 219 -19.90 -10.49 7.32
CA ALA A 219 -18.54 -10.38 7.83
C ALA A 219 -17.63 -9.62 6.84
N GLY A 220 -17.72 -9.90 5.55
CA GLY A 220 -16.98 -9.20 4.50
C GLY A 220 -17.27 -7.69 4.45
N ASN A 221 -18.52 -7.30 4.60
CA ASN A 221 -18.88 -5.87 4.70
C ASN A 221 -18.29 -5.23 5.96
N TRP A 222 -18.30 -5.96 7.08
CA TRP A 222 -17.73 -5.47 8.33
C TRP A 222 -16.20 -5.30 8.26
N VAL A 223 -15.51 -6.11 7.45
CA VAL A 223 -14.07 -5.87 7.15
C VAL A 223 -13.83 -4.47 6.60
N GLY A 224 -14.69 -3.99 5.70
CA GLY A 224 -14.62 -2.63 5.18
C GLY A 224 -14.70 -1.58 6.30
N VAL A 225 -15.63 -1.76 7.26
CA VAL A 225 -15.78 -0.89 8.43
C VAL A 225 -14.52 -0.94 9.31
N LEU A 226 -13.96 -2.12 9.55
CA LEU A 226 -12.73 -2.27 10.34
C LEU A 226 -11.53 -1.59 9.66
N PHE A 227 -11.38 -1.72 8.35
CA PHE A 227 -10.31 -1.06 7.60
C PHE A 227 -10.51 0.47 7.55
N PHE A 228 -11.75 0.95 7.57
CA PHE A 228 -12.03 2.37 7.77
C PHE A 228 -11.47 2.85 9.12
N TRP A 229 -11.75 2.15 10.22
CA TRP A 229 -11.24 2.51 11.54
C TRP A 229 -9.73 2.38 11.64
N GLN A 230 -9.13 1.39 10.98
CA GLN A 230 -7.67 1.27 10.84
C GLN A 230 -7.08 2.50 10.15
N ALA A 231 -7.67 2.94 9.04
CA ALA A 231 -7.21 4.12 8.31
C ALA A 231 -7.37 5.39 9.16
N LEU A 232 -8.47 5.53 9.89
CA LEU A 232 -8.69 6.65 10.81
C LEU A 232 -7.65 6.65 11.92
N GLY A 233 -7.39 5.50 12.55
CA GLY A 233 -6.32 5.32 13.54
C GLY A 233 -4.95 5.73 12.99
N SER A 234 -4.66 5.36 11.75
CA SER A 234 -3.44 5.76 11.05
C SER A 234 -3.33 7.28 10.88
N VAL A 235 -4.40 7.95 10.46
CA VAL A 235 -4.42 9.42 10.32
C VAL A 235 -4.19 10.12 11.65
N VAL A 236 -4.87 9.68 12.70
CA VAL A 236 -4.70 10.24 14.06
C VAL A 236 -3.27 10.03 14.53
N TRP A 237 -2.73 8.84 14.37
CA TRP A 237 -1.36 8.51 14.78
C TRP A 237 -0.30 9.27 13.98
N ALA A 238 -0.54 9.53 12.71
CA ALA A 238 0.36 10.32 11.87
C ALA A 238 0.57 11.75 12.41
N VAL A 239 -0.42 12.31 13.13
CA VAL A 239 -0.31 13.61 13.81
C VAL A 239 0.49 13.51 15.13
N VAL A 240 0.43 12.35 15.79
CA VAL A 240 1.15 12.11 17.06
C VAL A 240 2.62 11.76 16.79
N LEU A 241 2.89 10.98 15.75
CA LEU A 241 4.18 10.41 15.43
C LEU A 241 5.34 11.44 15.41
N PRO A 242 5.22 12.64 14.77
CA PRO A 242 6.29 13.64 14.74
C PRO A 242 6.59 14.28 16.12
N ARG A 243 5.70 14.13 17.11
CA ARG A 243 5.91 14.65 18.46
C ARG A 243 6.86 13.79 19.28
N ILE A 244 7.12 12.56 18.86
CA ILE A 244 8.04 11.64 19.55
C ILE A 244 9.47 11.97 19.09
N LYS A 245 10.28 12.57 19.97
CA LYS A 245 11.63 13.07 19.64
C LYS A 245 12.59 12.04 19.08
N ASN A 246 12.43 10.75 19.43
CA ASN A 246 13.30 9.68 18.98
C ASN A 246 12.58 8.84 17.93
N GLU A 247 12.90 9.07 16.65
CA GLU A 247 12.28 8.42 15.50
C GLU A 247 12.32 6.88 15.58
N ARG A 248 13.39 6.29 16.09
CA ARG A 248 13.49 4.83 16.23
C ARG A 248 12.52 4.30 17.28
N TRP A 249 12.44 4.96 18.45
CA TRP A 249 11.48 4.59 19.47
C TRP A 249 10.05 4.83 18.98
N ALA A 250 9.81 5.93 18.26
CA ALA A 250 8.53 6.20 17.63
C ALA A 250 8.11 5.06 16.70
N TYR A 251 9.05 4.58 15.88
CA TYR A 251 8.78 3.48 14.96
C TYR A 251 8.53 2.16 15.71
N ALA A 252 9.44 1.77 16.63
CA ALA A 252 9.29 0.53 17.38
C ALA A 252 8.01 0.48 18.22
N ILE A 253 7.68 1.55 18.94
CA ILE A 253 6.45 1.63 19.75
C ILE A 253 5.20 1.52 18.86
N SER A 254 5.19 2.20 17.72
CA SER A 254 4.06 2.10 16.77
C SER A 254 3.85 0.67 16.28
N LEU A 255 4.92 -0.04 15.94
CA LEU A 255 4.84 -1.44 15.52
C LEU A 255 4.36 -2.35 16.65
N LEU A 256 4.83 -2.12 17.88
CA LEU A 256 4.37 -2.89 19.07
C LEU A 256 2.88 -2.65 19.35
N ILE A 257 2.40 -1.41 19.25
CA ILE A 257 0.98 -1.09 19.38
C ILE A 257 0.16 -1.89 18.35
N GLY A 258 0.60 -1.92 17.09
CA GLY A 258 -0.06 -2.70 16.06
C GLY A 258 0.03 -4.21 16.29
N ALA A 259 1.16 -4.71 16.82
CA ALA A 259 1.31 -6.12 17.18
C ALA A 259 0.32 -6.52 18.28
N VAL A 260 0.12 -5.68 19.29
CA VAL A 260 -0.94 -5.87 20.31
C VAL A 260 -2.32 -5.88 19.64
N GLY A 261 -2.58 -4.95 18.71
CA GLY A 261 -3.82 -4.94 17.94
C GLY A 261 -4.06 -6.28 17.23
N PHE A 262 -3.09 -6.80 16.48
CA PHE A 262 -3.21 -8.10 15.83
C PHE A 262 -3.44 -9.24 16.82
N ALA A 263 -2.72 -9.25 17.95
CA ALA A 263 -2.86 -10.28 18.97
C ALA A 263 -4.23 -10.29 19.64
N MET A 264 -4.93 -9.15 19.70
CA MET A 264 -6.27 -9.04 20.30
C MET A 264 -7.36 -9.64 19.41
N VAL A 265 -7.22 -9.57 18.07
CA VAL A 265 -8.29 -9.95 17.13
C VAL A 265 -8.88 -11.34 17.39
N PRO A 266 -8.09 -12.44 17.58
CA PRO A 266 -8.63 -13.77 17.80
C PRO A 266 -9.50 -13.95 19.05
N PHE A 267 -9.35 -13.07 20.03
CA PHE A 267 -10.02 -13.17 21.33
C PHE A 267 -11.29 -12.32 21.44
N ILE A 268 -11.59 -11.55 20.41
CA ILE A 268 -12.75 -10.66 20.39
C ILE A 268 -13.85 -11.28 19.51
N HIS A 269 -15.00 -11.56 20.14
CA HIS A 269 -16.16 -12.21 19.51
C HIS A 269 -17.31 -11.23 19.28
N ASN A 270 -17.10 -9.95 19.54
CA ASN A 270 -18.08 -8.89 19.31
C ASN A 270 -17.60 -7.97 18.21
N GLU A 271 -18.42 -7.78 17.19
CA GLU A 271 -18.10 -6.99 16.01
C GLU A 271 -17.66 -5.55 16.34
N ASN A 272 -18.38 -4.89 17.26
CA ASN A 272 -18.10 -3.51 17.62
C ASN A 272 -16.78 -3.35 18.40
N LEU A 273 -16.42 -4.34 19.22
CA LEU A 273 -15.17 -4.31 19.98
C LEU A 273 -13.95 -4.54 19.08
N LEU A 274 -14.12 -5.15 17.89
CA LEU A 274 -13.05 -5.31 16.90
C LEU A 274 -12.53 -3.98 16.36
N VAL A 275 -13.28 -2.90 16.49
CA VAL A 275 -12.82 -1.56 16.11
C VAL A 275 -11.53 -1.18 16.86
N LEU A 276 -11.42 -1.49 18.16
CA LEU A 276 -10.25 -1.15 18.96
C LEU A 276 -8.94 -1.72 18.41
N PRO A 277 -8.79 -3.06 18.19
CA PRO A 277 -7.57 -3.61 17.61
C PRO A 277 -7.24 -3.04 16.23
N TYR A 278 -8.22 -2.77 15.38
CA TYR A 278 -7.95 -2.20 14.06
C TYR A 278 -7.46 -0.75 14.13
N VAL A 279 -7.95 0.06 15.07
CA VAL A 279 -7.38 1.39 15.35
C VAL A 279 -5.90 1.27 15.78
N LEU A 280 -5.56 0.32 16.65
CA LEU A 280 -4.17 0.07 17.08
C LEU A 280 -3.28 -0.40 15.90
N ILE A 281 -3.79 -1.26 15.04
CA ILE A 281 -3.11 -1.68 13.79
C ILE A 281 -2.84 -0.47 12.89
N GLY A 282 -3.76 0.50 12.86
CA GLY A 282 -3.60 1.75 12.14
C GLY A 282 -2.38 2.56 12.60
N CYS A 283 -2.01 2.52 13.88
CA CYS A 283 -0.79 3.17 14.38
C CYS A 283 0.47 2.58 13.73
N ALA A 284 0.55 1.26 13.60
CA ALA A 284 1.66 0.61 12.92
C ALA A 284 1.69 0.94 11.43
N TRP A 285 0.53 0.99 10.79
CA TRP A 285 0.40 1.35 9.38
C TRP A 285 0.96 2.74 9.09
N ALA A 286 0.62 3.75 9.91
CA ALA A 286 1.13 5.11 9.77
C ALA A 286 2.67 5.15 9.83
N ALA A 287 3.24 4.49 10.83
CA ALA A 287 4.70 4.46 11.03
C ALA A 287 5.42 3.69 9.93
N MET A 288 4.85 2.57 9.47
CA MET A 288 5.41 1.73 8.41
C MET A 288 5.46 2.44 7.06
N LEU A 289 4.53 3.33 6.76
CA LEU A 289 4.53 4.11 5.53
C LEU A 289 5.51 5.29 5.56
N ALA A 290 5.69 5.93 6.72
CA ALA A 290 6.46 7.16 6.84
C ALA A 290 7.94 6.92 7.19
N MET A 291 8.21 6.14 8.25
CA MET A 291 9.53 6.04 8.86
C MET A 291 10.60 5.38 7.98
N PRO A 292 10.34 4.29 7.25
CA PRO A 292 11.36 3.64 6.44
C PRO A 292 11.94 4.54 5.36
N PHE A 293 11.08 5.29 4.67
CA PHE A 293 11.53 6.23 3.65
C PHE A 293 12.35 7.38 4.25
N ALA A 294 11.97 7.89 5.43
CA ALA A 294 12.74 8.90 6.14
C ALA A 294 14.16 8.39 6.48
N PHE A 295 14.27 7.21 7.09
CA PHE A 295 15.56 6.62 7.43
C PHE A 295 16.45 6.34 6.22
N VAL A 296 15.88 5.81 5.14
CA VAL A 296 16.65 5.49 3.93
C VAL A 296 17.05 6.76 3.18
N THR A 297 16.16 7.75 3.07
CA THR A 297 16.46 9.02 2.42
C THR A 297 17.60 9.75 3.15
N ASN A 298 17.56 9.81 4.48
CA ASN A 298 18.62 10.39 5.30
C ASN A 298 19.96 9.63 5.15
N ALA A 299 19.90 8.28 5.07
CA ALA A 299 21.10 7.47 4.88
C ALA A 299 21.72 7.59 3.47
N LEU A 300 20.93 8.04 2.50
CA LEU A 300 21.36 8.28 1.12
C LEU A 300 21.88 9.73 0.90
N GLU A 301 21.94 10.56 1.94
CA GLU A 301 22.57 11.88 1.83
C GLU A 301 24.03 11.71 1.45
N GLY A 302 24.44 12.39 0.36
CA GLY A 302 25.79 12.27 -0.20
C GLY A 302 26.02 11.10 -1.17
N TYR A 303 25.06 10.16 -1.31
CA TYR A 303 25.13 9.10 -2.31
C TYR A 303 24.65 9.60 -3.68
N GLY A 304 25.38 9.21 -4.75
CA GLY A 304 24.87 9.32 -6.12
C GLY A 304 23.66 8.37 -6.34
N HIS A 305 22.91 8.58 -7.42
CA HIS A 305 21.80 7.71 -7.84
C HIS A 305 20.67 7.52 -6.80
N LYS A 306 20.39 8.52 -5.97
CA LYS A 306 19.34 8.44 -4.90
C LYS A 306 18.00 7.90 -5.41
N GLY A 307 17.56 8.34 -6.59
CA GLY A 307 16.32 7.88 -7.19
C GLY A 307 16.32 6.38 -7.50
N ALA A 308 17.46 5.83 -7.96
CA ALA A 308 17.61 4.41 -8.22
C ALA A 308 17.58 3.59 -6.92
N TYR A 309 18.24 4.08 -5.85
CA TYR A 309 18.17 3.44 -4.54
C TYR A 309 16.75 3.41 -3.97
N LEU A 310 15.99 4.50 -4.08
CA LEU A 310 14.60 4.54 -3.63
C LEU A 310 13.70 3.61 -4.47
N GLY A 311 13.99 3.49 -5.78
CA GLY A 311 13.33 2.52 -6.64
C GLY A 311 13.62 1.07 -6.20
N LEU A 312 14.87 0.74 -5.90
CA LEU A 312 15.26 -0.58 -5.37
C LEU A 312 14.68 -0.84 -3.98
N PHE A 313 14.56 0.20 -3.15
CA PHE A 313 13.96 0.10 -1.83
C PHE A 313 12.47 -0.30 -1.90
N ASN A 314 11.78 0.04 -2.98
CA ASN A 314 10.41 -0.44 -3.19
C ASN A 314 10.34 -1.99 -3.27
N GLY A 315 11.43 -2.64 -3.63
CA GLY A 315 11.55 -4.12 -3.56
C GLY A 315 11.39 -4.68 -2.15
N THR A 316 11.71 -3.90 -1.10
CA THR A 316 11.50 -4.31 0.30
C THR A 316 10.02 -4.29 0.69
N ILE A 317 9.15 -3.74 -0.14
CA ILE A 317 7.70 -3.78 -0.02
C ILE A 317 7.15 -5.03 -0.72
N CYS A 318 7.55 -5.25 -1.97
CA CYS A 318 6.99 -6.32 -2.81
C CYS A 318 7.48 -7.71 -2.39
N LEU A 319 8.78 -7.86 -2.11
CA LEU A 319 9.38 -9.16 -1.79
C LEU A 319 8.73 -9.84 -0.57
N PRO A 320 8.53 -9.16 0.57
CA PRO A 320 7.85 -9.79 1.72
C PRO A 320 6.42 -10.21 1.44
N GLN A 321 5.70 -9.45 0.63
CA GLN A 321 4.32 -9.80 0.25
C GLN A 321 4.29 -11.08 -0.61
N ILE A 322 5.22 -11.19 -1.58
CA ILE A 322 5.36 -12.40 -2.41
C ILE A 322 5.69 -13.61 -1.52
N VAL A 323 6.67 -13.48 -0.62
CA VAL A 323 7.06 -14.56 0.30
C VAL A 323 5.90 -14.92 1.23
N ALA A 324 5.22 -13.94 1.82
CA ALA A 324 4.07 -14.16 2.70
C ALA A 324 2.92 -14.86 1.96
N ALA A 325 2.62 -14.45 0.72
CA ALA A 325 1.60 -15.08 -0.10
C ALA A 325 1.96 -16.55 -0.43
N ALA A 326 3.21 -16.80 -0.81
CA ALA A 326 3.69 -18.17 -1.12
C ALA A 326 3.68 -19.11 0.10
N CYS A 327 4.02 -18.59 1.27
CA CYS A 327 4.12 -19.38 2.50
C CYS A 327 2.80 -19.43 3.30
N GLY A 328 1.83 -18.57 3.00
CA GLY A 328 0.63 -18.35 3.80
C GLY A 328 -0.20 -19.62 4.03
N GLY A 329 -0.41 -20.41 2.98
CA GLY A 329 -1.16 -21.66 3.08
C GLY A 329 -0.45 -22.71 3.93
N THR A 330 0.86 -22.84 3.78
CA THR A 330 1.69 -23.76 4.59
C THR A 330 1.70 -23.34 6.07
N LEU A 331 1.88 -22.04 6.34
CA LEU A 331 1.84 -21.51 7.70
C LEU A 331 0.45 -21.71 8.34
N LEU A 332 -0.63 -21.47 7.60
CA LEU A 332 -1.98 -21.72 8.08
C LEU A 332 -2.18 -23.19 8.50
N ALA A 333 -1.71 -24.13 7.68
CA ALA A 333 -1.76 -25.56 8.03
C ALA A 333 -0.93 -25.89 9.29
N MET A 334 0.23 -25.26 9.47
CA MET A 334 1.11 -25.46 10.63
C MET A 334 0.53 -24.90 11.93
N VAL A 335 -0.21 -23.78 11.87
CA VAL A 335 -0.80 -23.12 13.06
C VAL A 335 -2.21 -23.62 13.40
N GLY A 336 -2.63 -24.76 12.84
CA GLY A 336 -3.90 -25.41 13.19
C GLY A 336 -5.06 -25.14 12.25
N SER A 337 -4.81 -24.64 11.03
CA SER A 337 -5.76 -24.43 9.93
C SER A 337 -6.90 -23.43 10.21
N HIS A 338 -6.90 -22.77 11.37
CA HIS A 338 -7.85 -21.71 11.68
C HIS A 338 -7.30 -20.34 11.26
N GLN A 339 -8.07 -19.56 10.50
CA GLN A 339 -7.60 -18.28 9.95
C GLN A 339 -7.29 -17.27 11.04
N TYR A 340 -7.97 -17.31 12.19
CA TYR A 340 -7.67 -16.42 13.31
C TYR A 340 -6.26 -16.60 13.89
N ASN A 341 -5.66 -17.78 13.76
CA ASN A 341 -4.27 -18.00 14.16
C ASN A 341 -3.27 -17.21 13.31
N MET A 342 -3.63 -16.92 12.07
CA MET A 342 -2.79 -16.07 11.20
C MET A 342 -2.69 -14.63 11.69
N MET A 343 -3.65 -14.16 12.49
CA MET A 343 -3.54 -12.86 13.18
C MET A 343 -2.45 -12.89 14.25
N LEU A 344 -2.28 -14.01 14.95
CA LEU A 344 -1.17 -14.19 15.91
C LEU A 344 0.20 -14.27 15.20
N VAL A 345 0.24 -14.90 14.03
CA VAL A 345 1.45 -14.90 13.17
C VAL A 345 1.77 -13.45 12.73
N ALA A 346 0.78 -12.68 12.30
CA ALA A 346 0.96 -11.28 11.94
C ALA A 346 1.44 -10.44 13.14
N ALA A 347 0.91 -10.68 14.34
CA ALA A 347 1.37 -10.05 15.58
C ALA A 347 2.85 -10.36 15.88
N ALA A 348 3.25 -11.63 15.77
CA ALA A 348 4.62 -12.05 15.98
C ALA A 348 5.57 -11.42 14.96
N LEU A 349 5.21 -11.41 13.67
CA LEU A 349 6.00 -10.76 12.62
C LEU A 349 6.16 -9.25 12.89
N LEU A 350 5.09 -8.57 13.27
CA LEU A 350 5.16 -7.13 13.56
C LEU A 350 6.00 -6.84 14.80
N ALA A 351 5.94 -7.70 15.82
CA ALA A 351 6.82 -7.63 16.99
C ALA A 351 8.31 -7.87 16.62
N LEU A 352 8.61 -8.83 15.73
CA LEU A 352 9.96 -9.02 15.19
C LEU A 352 10.41 -7.79 14.38
N GLY A 353 9.52 -7.18 13.63
CA GLY A 353 9.77 -5.89 12.97
C GLY A 353 10.16 -4.81 13.98
N ALA A 354 9.40 -4.67 15.07
CA ALA A 354 9.70 -3.70 16.13
C ALA A 354 11.07 -3.95 16.80
N LEU A 355 11.40 -5.21 17.08
CA LEU A 355 12.72 -5.58 17.61
C LEU A 355 13.83 -5.24 16.62
N SER A 356 13.60 -5.49 15.33
CA SER A 356 14.57 -5.20 14.26
C SER A 356 14.87 -3.72 14.10
N VAL A 357 13.98 -2.81 14.54
CA VAL A 357 14.24 -1.37 14.57
C VAL A 357 15.48 -1.03 15.42
N SER A 358 15.77 -1.82 16.46
CA SER A 358 16.97 -1.63 17.29
C SER A 358 18.28 -1.71 16.50
N LEU A 359 18.29 -2.46 15.40
CA LEU A 359 19.44 -2.61 14.52
C LEU A 359 19.75 -1.35 13.69
N ILE A 360 18.79 -0.46 13.56
CA ILE A 360 18.97 0.80 12.80
C ILE A 360 19.88 1.71 13.64
N ASN A 361 21.07 2.02 13.14
CA ASN A 361 22.03 2.86 13.85
C ASN A 361 21.49 4.31 13.96
N LYS A 362 21.83 5.01 15.05
CA LYS A 362 21.71 6.46 15.08
C LYS A 362 22.63 7.01 13.98
N ASN A 363 22.11 7.70 12.98
CA ASN A 363 22.94 8.48 12.09
C ASN A 363 23.66 9.53 12.94
N LYS A 364 24.96 9.34 13.18
CA LYS A 364 25.82 10.47 13.52
C LYS A 364 25.86 11.31 12.26
N PRO A 365 25.65 12.63 12.34
CA PRO A 365 26.01 13.49 11.21
C PRO A 365 27.48 13.18 10.88
N GLN A 366 27.75 12.70 9.67
CA GLN A 366 29.11 12.61 9.20
C GLN A 366 29.62 14.06 9.17
N ASN A 367 30.49 14.39 10.11
CA ASN A 367 31.32 15.59 9.99
C ASN A 367 32.05 15.46 8.65
N LEU A 368 31.54 16.16 7.64
CA LEU A 368 32.31 16.45 6.43
C LEU A 368 33.56 17.19 6.88
N THR A 369 34.61 16.44 7.13
CA THR A 369 35.95 17.01 7.17
C THR A 369 36.21 17.49 5.75
N ILE A 370 35.99 18.77 5.51
CA ILE A 370 36.45 19.48 4.32
C ILE A 370 37.96 19.34 4.38
N GLN A 371 38.51 18.38 3.65
CA GLN A 371 39.92 18.45 3.28
C GLN A 371 40.01 19.52 2.21
N GLN A 372 40.61 20.61 2.65
CA GLN A 372 41.06 21.71 1.80
C GLN A 372 42.13 21.24 0.81
#